data_efe2f3344fbbff909731e239dd6dc1a6
#
_entry.id   efe2f3344fbbff909731e239dd6dc1a6
#
_cell.length_a   1.000
_cell.length_b   1.000
_cell.length_c   1.000
_cell.angle_alpha   90.00
_cell.angle_beta   90.00
_cell.angle_gamma   90.00
#
_symmetry.space_group_name_H-M   'P 1'
#
loop_
_entity.id
_entity.type
_entity.pdbx_description
1 polymer ?
#
loop_
_entity_poly.entity_id
_entity_poly.type
_entity_poly.pdbx_seq_one_letter_code
_entity_poly.pdbx_strand_id
1 'polypeptide(L)'
;FILWSFQSANTKLIAEYPHIKKQSPNRYLRLLAVSRLFLDNFKNIQSSWVTQGSYIGQLALKFGANDLGSTMMEENVVKAAGASYRMSQAQMIELIKDIGEFPAKRNTNYDILERF
;
A
#
# COMPACT_ATOMS: atom_id res chain seq x y z
N PHE A 1 3.89 7.82 -6.64
CA PHE A 1 3.27 8.32 -5.39
C PHE A 1 2.80 7.16 -4.53
N ILE A 2 2.97 7.25 -3.23
CA ILE A 2 2.44 6.30 -2.24
C ILE A 2 1.80 7.07 -1.09
N LEU A 3 0.57 6.68 -0.72
CA LEU A 3 -0.15 7.22 0.41
C LEU A 3 0.08 6.34 1.64
N TRP A 4 0.86 6.82 2.60
CA TRP A 4 1.12 6.09 3.84
C TRP A 4 0.25 6.59 4.99
N SER A 5 -0.42 5.66 5.65
CA SER A 5 -1.13 5.96 6.89
C SER A 5 -0.17 5.97 8.06
N PHE A 6 -0.30 6.98 8.92
CA PHE A 6 0.46 7.05 10.16
C PHE A 6 0.22 5.82 11.03
N GLN A 7 1.28 5.14 11.42
CA GLN A 7 1.26 4.03 12.37
C GLN A 7 1.60 4.57 13.75
N SER A 8 0.62 4.61 14.62
CA SER A 8 0.69 5.33 15.90
C SER A 8 1.30 4.53 17.05
N ALA A 9 1.30 3.20 16.98
CA ALA A 9 1.78 2.36 18.06
C ALA A 9 3.25 2.65 18.40
N ASN A 10 3.55 2.79 19.70
CA ASN A 10 4.91 2.99 20.22
C ASN A 10 5.64 4.26 19.70
N THR A 11 4.92 5.29 19.28
CA THR A 11 5.52 6.55 18.83
C THR A 11 5.45 7.62 19.91
N LYS A 12 6.48 8.48 19.98
CA LYS A 12 6.46 9.64 20.90
C LYS A 12 5.29 10.58 20.60
N LEU A 13 4.93 10.71 19.33
CA LEU A 13 3.84 11.58 18.90
C LEU A 13 2.49 11.19 19.54
N ILE A 14 2.21 9.89 19.70
CA ILE A 14 0.99 9.45 20.39
C ILE A 14 1.04 9.73 21.89
N ALA A 15 2.21 9.66 22.52
CA ALA A 15 2.34 10.02 23.92
C ALA A 15 2.04 11.51 24.16
N GLU A 16 2.48 12.39 23.25
CA GLU A 16 2.25 13.83 23.31
C GLU A 16 0.83 14.24 22.84
N TYR A 17 0.28 13.53 21.84
CA TYR A 17 -0.99 13.82 21.21
C TYR A 17 -1.93 12.60 21.16
N PRO A 18 -2.46 12.13 22.30
CA PRO A 18 -3.25 10.88 22.38
C PRO A 18 -4.59 10.94 21.62
N HIS A 19 -5.04 12.11 21.18
CA HIS A 19 -6.23 12.29 20.36
C HIS A 19 -6.02 11.93 18.89
N ILE A 20 -4.77 11.79 18.41
CA ILE A 20 -4.48 11.37 17.04
C ILE A 20 -4.86 9.90 16.87
N LYS A 21 -5.79 9.64 15.97
CA LYS A 21 -6.27 8.28 15.68
C LYS A 21 -5.67 7.76 14.37
N LYS A 22 -5.41 6.45 14.33
CA LYS A 22 -5.07 5.75 13.09
C LYS A 22 -6.18 5.97 12.06
N GLN A 23 -5.81 6.20 10.81
CA GLN A 23 -6.79 6.35 9.73
C GLN A 23 -7.53 5.03 9.48
N SER A 24 -8.84 5.11 9.25
CA SER A 24 -9.61 3.94 8.86
C SER A 24 -9.29 3.50 7.42
N PRO A 25 -9.41 2.21 7.09
CA PRO A 25 -9.25 1.72 5.73
C PRO A 25 -10.12 2.45 4.70
N ASN A 26 -11.38 2.76 5.05
CA ASN A 26 -12.28 3.50 4.18
C ASN A 26 -11.77 4.91 3.86
N ARG A 27 -11.19 5.59 4.84
CA ARG A 27 -10.61 6.92 4.62
C ARG A 27 -9.35 6.85 3.76
N TYR A 28 -8.54 5.82 3.96
CA TYR A 28 -7.39 5.55 3.11
C TYR A 28 -7.81 5.34 1.64
N LEU A 29 -8.78 4.46 1.37
CA LEU A 29 -9.25 4.18 0.02
C LEU A 29 -9.87 5.41 -0.67
N ARG A 30 -10.69 6.19 0.06
CA ARG A 30 -11.23 7.46 -0.47
C ARG A 30 -10.13 8.45 -0.84
N LEU A 31 -9.15 8.62 0.04
CA LEU A 31 -8.06 9.56 -0.21
C LEU A 31 -7.17 9.08 -1.37
N LEU A 32 -6.97 7.76 -1.51
CA LEU A 32 -6.27 7.16 -2.64
C LEU A 32 -6.99 7.45 -3.96
N ALA A 33 -8.31 7.27 -4.00
CA ALA A 33 -9.13 7.57 -5.18
C ALA A 33 -9.06 9.07 -5.54
N VAL A 34 -9.18 9.95 -4.56
CA VAL A 34 -9.01 11.40 -4.78
C VAL A 34 -7.60 11.71 -5.27
N SER A 35 -6.58 11.09 -4.70
CA SER A 35 -5.19 11.27 -5.15
C SER A 35 -5.01 10.85 -6.61
N ARG A 36 -5.63 9.75 -7.06
CA ARG A 36 -5.58 9.33 -8.47
C ARG A 36 -6.22 10.34 -9.41
N LEU A 37 -7.33 10.95 -9.01
CA LEU A 37 -8.04 11.95 -9.82
C LEU A 37 -7.33 13.32 -9.83
N PHE A 38 -6.71 13.68 -8.72
CA PHE A 38 -6.09 14.99 -8.53
C PHE A 38 -4.64 15.06 -9.02
N LEU A 39 -3.87 13.96 -8.83
CA LEU A 39 -2.46 13.88 -9.19
C LEU A 39 -2.31 13.31 -10.62
N ASP A 40 -2.76 14.03 -11.62
CA ASP A 40 -2.77 13.62 -13.03
C ASP A 40 -1.35 13.43 -13.63
N ASN A 41 -0.35 14.08 -13.04
CA ASN A 41 1.06 13.96 -13.41
C ASN A 41 1.77 12.72 -12.83
N PHE A 42 1.13 11.95 -11.92
CA PHE A 42 1.68 10.71 -11.37
C PHE A 42 1.13 9.48 -12.10
N LYS A 43 1.92 8.89 -12.99
CA LYS A 43 1.54 7.65 -13.69
C LYS A 43 1.30 6.48 -12.73
N ASN A 44 2.17 6.35 -11.72
CA ASN A 44 2.18 5.22 -10.82
C ASN A 44 1.81 5.66 -9.40
N ILE A 45 0.79 5.02 -8.86
CA ILE A 45 0.34 5.16 -7.46
C ILE A 45 0.42 3.78 -6.81
N GLN A 46 1.26 3.67 -5.78
CA GLN A 46 1.48 2.43 -5.07
C GLN A 46 0.49 2.26 -3.92
N SER A 47 -0.05 1.07 -3.79
CA SER A 47 -0.84 0.65 -2.64
C SER A 47 0.04 0.47 -1.40
N SER A 48 -0.42 0.94 -0.25
CA SER A 48 0.27 0.80 1.03
C SER A 48 -0.17 -0.47 1.78
N TRP A 49 -0.08 -1.64 1.14
CA TRP A 49 -0.48 -2.90 1.76
C TRP A 49 0.30 -3.23 3.05
N VAL A 50 1.54 -2.77 3.16
CA VAL A 50 2.39 -2.96 4.36
C VAL A 50 1.77 -2.35 5.60
N THR A 51 1.03 -1.24 5.46
CA THR A 51 0.36 -0.55 6.57
C THR A 51 -1.12 -0.88 6.69
N GLN A 52 -1.77 -1.33 5.61
CA GLN A 52 -3.22 -1.55 5.53
C GLN A 52 -3.60 -3.04 5.56
N GLY A 53 -2.65 -3.93 5.31
CA GLY A 53 -2.88 -5.37 5.10
C GLY A 53 -3.19 -5.72 3.64
N SER A 54 -3.10 -7.02 3.32
CA SER A 54 -3.24 -7.55 1.96
C SER A 54 -4.60 -7.24 1.34
N TYR A 55 -5.69 -7.42 2.09
CA TYR A 55 -7.06 -7.20 1.61
C TYR A 55 -7.31 -5.74 1.20
N ILE A 56 -6.94 -4.79 2.04
CA ILE A 56 -7.06 -3.36 1.69
C ILE A 56 -6.07 -2.98 0.60
N GLY A 57 -4.89 -3.60 0.58
CA GLY A 57 -3.90 -3.47 -0.49
C GLY A 57 -4.45 -3.90 -1.84
N GLN A 58 -5.19 -5.01 -1.90
CA GLN A 58 -5.89 -5.50 -3.08
C GLN A 58 -6.99 -4.53 -3.53
N LEU A 59 -7.87 -4.11 -2.60
CA LEU A 59 -8.93 -3.16 -2.90
C LEU A 59 -8.38 -1.82 -3.42
N ALA A 60 -7.23 -1.38 -2.93
CA ALA A 60 -6.58 -0.15 -3.38
C ALA A 60 -6.33 -0.13 -4.90
N LEU A 61 -6.11 -1.30 -5.53
CA LEU A 61 -5.97 -1.41 -6.99
C LEU A 61 -7.26 -1.01 -7.74
N LYS A 62 -8.43 -1.22 -7.13
CA LYS A 62 -9.72 -0.75 -7.67
C LYS A 62 -10.05 0.70 -7.30
N PHE A 63 -9.28 1.29 -6.39
CA PHE A 63 -9.42 2.68 -5.95
C PHE A 63 -8.33 3.61 -6.49
N GLY A 64 -7.63 3.19 -7.54
CA GLY A 64 -6.70 4.05 -8.28
C GLY A 64 -5.22 3.75 -8.11
N ALA A 65 -4.82 2.81 -7.24
CA ALA A 65 -3.47 2.27 -7.26
C ALA A 65 -3.28 1.36 -8.50
N ASN A 66 -2.08 1.30 -9.03
CA ASN A 66 -1.67 0.40 -10.12
C ASN A 66 -0.37 -0.33 -9.81
N ASP A 67 0.05 -0.32 -8.56
CA ASP A 67 1.29 -0.93 -8.11
C ASP A 67 1.15 -1.43 -6.66
N LEU A 68 1.55 -2.68 -6.40
CA LEU A 68 1.63 -3.22 -5.03
C LEU A 68 3.01 -2.99 -4.38
N GLY A 69 3.98 -2.51 -5.13
CA GLY A 69 5.33 -2.32 -4.62
C GLY A 69 6.15 -3.61 -4.56
N SER A 70 6.89 -3.81 -3.49
CA SER A 70 7.77 -4.97 -3.30
C SER A 70 7.26 -5.93 -2.24
N THR A 71 7.85 -7.14 -2.22
CA THR A 71 7.54 -8.20 -1.23
C THR A 71 8.00 -7.87 0.20
N MET A 72 8.78 -6.82 0.40
CA MET A 72 9.36 -6.41 1.70
C MET A 72 10.10 -7.54 2.43
N MET A 73 11.40 -7.62 2.29
CA MET A 73 12.22 -8.61 2.99
C MET A 73 12.32 -8.29 4.49
N GLU A 74 12.54 -7.02 4.84
CA GLU A 74 12.53 -6.53 6.22
C GLU A 74 11.94 -5.12 6.28
N GLU A 75 10.89 -4.95 7.07
CA GLU A 75 10.26 -3.65 7.32
C GLU A 75 10.33 -3.31 8.81
N ASN A 76 11.54 -2.98 9.25
CA ASN A 76 11.81 -2.75 10.68
C ASN A 76 11.09 -1.50 11.21
N VAL A 77 10.94 -0.46 10.39
CA VAL A 77 10.30 0.81 10.80
C VAL A 77 8.81 0.59 11.05
N VAL A 78 8.11 -0.02 10.09
CA VAL A 78 6.67 -0.27 10.19
C VAL A 78 6.37 -1.33 11.25
N LYS A 79 7.26 -2.34 11.39
CA LYS A 79 7.17 -3.36 12.43
C LYS A 79 7.34 -2.77 13.83
N ALA A 80 8.28 -1.86 14.04
CA ALA A 80 8.47 -1.15 15.30
C ALA A 80 7.23 -0.33 15.70
N ALA A 81 6.49 0.18 14.71
CA ALA A 81 5.21 0.88 14.88
C ALA A 81 3.99 -0.06 14.93
N GLY A 82 4.18 -1.39 15.07
CA GLY A 82 3.12 -2.38 15.33
C GLY A 82 2.44 -2.97 14.09
N ALA A 83 2.89 -2.67 12.87
CA ALA A 83 2.39 -3.34 11.67
C ALA A 83 3.34 -4.48 11.25
N SER A 84 2.79 -5.66 10.91
CA SER A 84 3.57 -6.86 10.60
C SER A 84 2.97 -7.68 9.45
N TYR A 85 2.54 -7.01 8.38
CA TYR A 85 2.03 -7.71 7.21
C TYR A 85 3.19 -8.18 6.31
N ARG A 86 3.07 -9.40 5.80
CA ARG A 86 4.03 -9.99 4.85
C ARG A 86 3.27 -10.60 3.69
N MET A 87 3.82 -10.49 2.48
CA MET A 87 3.33 -11.16 1.29
C MET A 87 4.49 -11.69 0.46
N SER A 88 4.35 -12.91 -0.03
CA SER A 88 5.24 -13.46 -1.05
C SER A 88 4.85 -12.94 -2.44
N GLN A 89 5.75 -13.11 -3.41
CA GLN A 89 5.45 -12.79 -4.82
C GLN A 89 4.23 -13.57 -5.33
N ALA A 90 4.13 -14.86 -5.01
CA ALA A 90 3.00 -15.69 -5.41
C ALA A 90 1.66 -15.15 -4.88
N GLN A 91 1.61 -14.77 -3.60
CA GLN A 91 0.42 -14.15 -3.00
C GLN A 91 0.05 -12.82 -3.66
N MET A 92 1.03 -11.97 -4.01
CA MET A 92 0.76 -10.72 -4.74
C MET A 92 0.16 -11.00 -6.13
N ILE A 93 0.68 -12.00 -6.85
CA ILE A 93 0.17 -12.40 -8.16
C ILE A 93 -1.28 -12.88 -8.03
N GLU A 94 -1.58 -13.74 -7.08
CA GLU A 94 -2.94 -14.23 -6.82
C GLU A 94 -3.89 -13.08 -6.48
N LEU A 95 -3.53 -12.20 -5.55
CA LEU A 95 -4.36 -11.04 -5.18
C LEU A 95 -4.71 -10.14 -6.39
N ILE A 96 -3.77 -9.95 -7.32
CA ILE A 96 -4.01 -9.17 -8.53
C ILE A 96 -4.96 -9.91 -9.48
N LYS A 97 -4.75 -11.22 -9.69
CA LYS A 97 -5.61 -12.05 -10.56
C LYS A 97 -7.03 -12.17 -10.03
N ASP A 98 -7.21 -12.30 -8.72
CA ASP A 98 -8.53 -12.43 -8.08
C ASP A 98 -9.48 -11.25 -8.34
N ILE A 99 -8.92 -10.07 -8.59
CA ILE A 99 -9.70 -8.88 -8.94
C ILE A 99 -9.80 -8.64 -10.46
N GLY A 100 -9.36 -9.62 -11.27
CA GLY A 100 -9.44 -9.56 -12.73
C GLY A 100 -8.39 -8.67 -13.40
N GLU A 101 -7.29 -8.40 -12.72
CA GLU A 101 -6.17 -7.61 -13.26
C GLU A 101 -5.00 -8.51 -13.70
N PHE A 102 -4.09 -7.96 -14.51
CA PHE A 102 -2.95 -8.67 -15.08
C PHE A 102 -1.66 -8.33 -14.34
N PRO A 103 -1.13 -9.24 -13.48
CA PRO A 103 0.07 -8.96 -12.72
C PRO A 103 1.32 -8.90 -13.60
N ALA A 104 2.19 -7.97 -13.26
CA ALA A 104 3.49 -7.83 -13.88
C ALA A 104 4.57 -7.49 -12.84
N LYS A 105 5.76 -8.03 -13.02
CA LYS A 105 6.95 -7.67 -12.26
C LYS A 105 7.64 -6.49 -12.93
N ARG A 106 8.03 -5.51 -12.16
CA ARG A 106 8.74 -4.31 -12.63
C ARG A 106 10.06 -4.09 -11.88
N ASN A 107 10.94 -3.28 -12.46
CA ASN A 107 12.08 -2.72 -11.75
C ASN A 107 11.71 -1.39 -11.06
N THR A 108 12.69 -0.72 -10.46
CA THR A 108 12.51 0.58 -9.78
C THR A 108 12.18 1.73 -10.74
N ASN A 109 12.53 1.61 -12.01
CA ASN A 109 12.22 2.60 -13.05
C ASN A 109 10.86 2.37 -13.70
N TYR A 110 10.08 1.40 -13.21
CA TYR A 110 8.79 0.96 -13.74
C TYR A 110 8.84 0.28 -15.12
N ASP A 111 10.01 -0.21 -15.55
CA ASP A 111 10.09 -1.08 -16.72
C ASP A 111 9.55 -2.46 -16.36
N ILE A 112 8.69 -3.00 -17.24
CA ILE A 112 8.12 -4.34 -17.04
C ILE A 112 9.18 -5.38 -17.38
N LEU A 113 9.49 -6.23 -16.40
CA LEU A 113 10.45 -7.33 -16.51
C LEU A 113 9.79 -8.65 -16.90
N GLU A 114 8.57 -8.90 -16.40
CA GLU A 114 7.87 -10.17 -16.55
C GLU A 114 6.36 -9.95 -16.42
N ARG A 115 5.54 -10.74 -17.14
CA ARG A 115 4.07 -10.78 -17.02
C ARG A 115 3.65 -12.19 -16.61
N PHE A 116 2.62 -12.31 -15.75
CA PHE A 116 2.16 -13.57 -15.18
C PHE A 116 0.76 -13.97 -15.63
#